data_f80cfcec39c2d286cf49c6644eb33576
#
_entry.id   f80cfcec39c2d286cf49c6644eb33576
#
_cell.length_a   1.000
_cell.length_b   1.000
_cell.length_c   1.000
_cell.angle_alpha   90.00
_cell.angle_beta   90.00
_cell.angle_gamma   90.00
#
_symmetry.space_group_name_H-M   'P 1'
#
loop_
_entity.id
_entity.type
_entity.pdbx_description
1 polymer ?
#
loop_
_entity_poly.entity_id
_entity_poly.type
_entity_poly.pdbx_seq_one_letter_code
_entity_poly.pdbx_strand_id
1 'polypeptide(L)'
;PISCHNCSSNQICQAWVDFVKHHNDTKPYAHFDLRVSLSMPSIRKYVMDRTKIVTHSFYPFIHFEKKNSRYGKKGPKKPRELYYCSHLDRCVYQRYAFLLNCQYNIWACENNIDDVAIAYRDSLGKNNIDFAKDAFDAIRSFPQCFILVGDFTNFFDNLEHQYLKKMMCEVLGVERLPQDYFSVFKNITRFSSWDWKDIVKAAGENIAERGVRKKINSKETVLTKEQFQKNKKDIKKNISGVGVPQGSPISAVLSNIYMIKFDKDIKRYVTSKGGIYTVSYTHLR
;
A
#
# COMPACT_ATOMS: atom_id res chain seq x y z
N PRO A 1 -14.85 8.05 -16.05
CA PRO A 1 -14.02 6.86 -16.18
C PRO A 1 -12.80 7.18 -17.02
N ILE A 2 -11.62 7.31 -16.35
CA ILE A 2 -10.37 7.56 -17.06
C ILE A 2 -9.86 6.20 -17.51
N SER A 3 -10.18 5.81 -18.75
CA SER A 3 -9.62 4.60 -19.33
C SER A 3 -8.18 4.87 -19.75
N CYS A 4 -7.22 4.28 -19.05
CA CYS A 4 -5.81 4.26 -19.48
C CYS A 4 -5.57 3.24 -20.60
N HIS A 5 -6.55 2.94 -21.45
CA HIS A 5 -6.45 1.94 -22.51
C HIS A 5 -5.37 2.23 -23.58
N ASN A 6 -4.87 3.48 -23.66
CA ASN A 6 -3.98 3.91 -24.77
C ASN A 6 -2.66 4.53 -24.32
N CYS A 7 -2.23 4.37 -23.06
CA CYS A 7 -0.90 4.86 -22.69
C CYS A 7 0.15 3.83 -23.12
N SER A 8 0.76 4.02 -24.29
CA SER A 8 2.00 3.33 -24.65
C SER A 8 3.04 3.57 -23.56
N SER A 9 3.94 2.62 -23.35
CA SER A 9 4.96 2.61 -22.29
C SER A 9 5.84 3.87 -22.22
N ASN A 10 5.77 4.75 -23.21
CA ASN A 10 6.54 5.99 -23.33
C ASN A 10 5.71 7.27 -23.25
N GLN A 11 4.38 7.21 -23.21
CA GLN A 11 3.54 8.40 -23.07
C GLN A 11 3.22 8.67 -21.63
N ILE A 12 3.53 9.89 -21.16
CA ILE A 12 3.05 10.39 -19.87
C ILE A 12 1.56 10.65 -20.03
N CYS A 13 0.71 9.77 -19.51
CA CYS A 13 -0.73 9.99 -19.55
C CYS A 13 -1.13 11.10 -18.56
N GLN A 14 -2.18 11.85 -18.88
CA GLN A 14 -2.67 12.93 -18.03
C GLN A 14 -3.01 12.44 -16.61
N ALA A 15 -3.56 11.22 -16.47
CA ALA A 15 -3.85 10.62 -15.19
C ALA A 15 -2.59 10.44 -14.31
N TRP A 16 -1.43 10.09 -14.90
CA TRP A 16 -0.18 10.05 -14.16
C TRP A 16 0.29 11.43 -13.74
N VAL A 17 0.16 12.42 -14.60
CA VAL A 17 0.51 13.82 -14.27
C VAL A 17 -0.35 14.30 -13.10
N ASP A 18 -1.63 14.02 -13.12
CA ASP A 18 -2.56 14.42 -12.06
C ASP A 18 -2.30 13.64 -10.76
N PHE A 19 -2.01 12.35 -10.84
CA PHE A 19 -1.57 11.56 -9.69
C PHE A 19 -0.31 12.17 -9.03
N VAL A 20 0.69 12.54 -9.84
CA VAL A 20 1.92 13.17 -9.33
C VAL A 20 1.64 14.50 -8.64
N LYS A 21 0.73 15.33 -9.13
CA LYS A 21 0.36 16.60 -8.48
C LYS A 21 -0.17 16.39 -7.05
N HIS A 22 -0.92 15.31 -6.82
CA HIS A 22 -1.49 15.00 -5.51
C HIS A 22 -0.57 14.18 -4.59
N HIS A 23 0.51 13.58 -5.14
CA HIS A 23 1.41 12.68 -4.42
C HIS A 23 2.89 13.13 -4.50
N ASN A 24 3.15 14.41 -4.66
CA ASN A 24 4.47 14.97 -4.92
C ASN A 24 5.23 15.44 -3.67
N ASP A 25 4.60 15.43 -2.49
CA ASP A 25 5.21 15.94 -1.26
C ASP A 25 6.34 15.04 -0.75
N THR A 26 7.39 15.67 -0.25
CA THR A 26 8.42 14.99 0.53
C THR A 26 7.89 14.65 1.92
N LYS A 27 8.21 13.47 2.41
CA LYS A 27 7.81 13.08 3.77
C LYS A 27 8.83 13.59 4.80
N PRO A 28 8.36 14.03 5.98
CA PRO A 28 9.22 14.66 6.99
C PRO A 28 10.06 13.66 7.82
N TYR A 29 9.95 12.36 7.57
CA TYR A 29 10.79 11.36 8.24
C TYR A 29 12.16 11.23 7.56
N ALA A 30 13.19 10.86 8.31
CA ALA A 30 14.46 10.41 7.76
C ALA A 30 14.43 8.90 7.49
N HIS A 31 15.19 8.46 6.48
CA HIS A 31 15.37 7.05 6.14
C HIS A 31 16.85 6.76 5.83
N PHE A 32 17.17 5.66 5.20
CA PHE A 32 18.54 5.31 4.79
C PHE A 32 19.00 6.04 3.52
N ASP A 33 18.09 6.70 2.81
CA ASP A 33 18.33 7.52 1.63
C ASP A 33 17.98 9.01 1.88
N LEU A 34 18.37 9.87 0.95
CA LEU A 34 18.02 11.28 0.96
C LEU A 34 16.53 11.48 0.63
N ARG A 35 15.98 12.58 1.14
CA ARG A 35 14.58 12.94 0.86
C ARG A 35 14.39 13.30 -0.59
N VAL A 36 13.65 12.44 -1.30
CA VAL A 36 13.22 12.69 -2.67
C VAL A 36 11.71 12.52 -2.80
N SER A 37 11.13 13.07 -3.87
CA SER A 37 9.71 12.93 -4.18
C SER A 37 9.44 12.95 -5.68
N LEU A 38 8.24 12.60 -6.07
CA LEU A 38 7.79 12.68 -7.45
C LEU A 38 7.67 14.11 -8.00
N SER A 39 7.85 15.17 -7.16
CA SER A 39 7.99 16.54 -7.63
C SER A 39 9.27 16.75 -8.47
N MET A 40 10.32 15.94 -8.21
CA MET A 40 11.61 16.05 -8.89
C MET A 40 11.56 15.38 -10.27
N PRO A 41 11.87 16.09 -11.39
CA PRO A 41 11.84 15.52 -12.73
C PRO A 41 12.75 14.29 -12.91
N SER A 42 13.94 14.29 -12.27
CA SER A 42 14.88 13.17 -12.30
C SER A 42 14.29 11.90 -11.68
N ILE A 43 13.55 12.05 -10.57
CA ILE A 43 12.88 10.93 -9.89
C ILE A 43 11.72 10.39 -10.75
N ARG A 44 10.92 11.28 -11.37
CA ARG A 44 9.88 10.85 -12.30
C ARG A 44 10.46 10.05 -13.48
N LYS A 45 11.55 10.56 -14.08
CA LYS A 45 12.26 9.84 -15.15
C LYS A 45 12.77 8.48 -14.67
N TYR A 46 13.32 8.43 -13.45
CA TYR A 46 13.80 7.18 -12.85
C TYR A 46 12.71 6.12 -12.70
N VAL A 47 11.58 6.47 -12.06
CA VAL A 47 10.49 5.51 -11.78
C VAL A 47 9.73 5.07 -13.04
N MET A 48 9.86 5.81 -14.15
CA MET A 48 9.30 5.44 -15.44
C MET A 48 10.23 4.55 -16.28
N ASP A 49 11.50 4.46 -15.93
CA ASP A 49 12.50 3.64 -16.63
C ASP A 49 12.43 2.19 -16.12
N ARG A 50 11.76 1.32 -16.90
CA ARG A 50 11.56 -0.09 -16.54
C ARG A 50 12.87 -0.84 -16.30
N THR A 51 13.92 -0.51 -17.06
CA THR A 51 15.24 -1.19 -16.94
C THR A 51 15.91 -0.86 -15.61
N LYS A 52 15.77 0.41 -15.15
CA LYS A 52 16.25 0.81 -13.82
C LYS A 52 15.47 0.13 -12.70
N ILE A 53 14.18 -0.09 -12.87
CA ILE A 53 13.37 -0.75 -11.85
C ILE A 53 13.71 -2.23 -11.73
N VAL A 54 14.05 -2.92 -12.83
CA VAL A 54 14.51 -4.32 -12.78
C VAL A 54 15.74 -4.47 -11.89
N THR A 55 16.67 -3.51 -11.91
CA THR A 55 17.92 -3.53 -11.16
C THR A 55 17.90 -2.69 -9.88
N HIS A 56 16.74 -2.10 -9.54
CA HIS A 56 16.58 -1.25 -8.37
C HIS A 56 16.82 -2.03 -7.06
N SER A 57 17.72 -1.51 -6.23
CA SER A 57 18.00 -2.06 -4.90
C SER A 57 17.13 -1.37 -3.85
N PHE A 58 16.24 -2.13 -3.25
CA PHE A 58 15.35 -1.61 -2.22
C PHE A 58 16.03 -1.63 -0.84
N TYR A 59 15.84 -0.57 -0.08
CA TYR A 59 16.22 -0.50 1.32
C TYR A 59 15.28 -1.31 2.22
N PRO A 60 15.76 -1.73 3.42
CA PRO A 60 14.87 -2.28 4.42
C PRO A 60 13.78 -1.26 4.81
N PHE A 61 12.56 -1.73 5.03
CA PHE A 61 11.54 -0.91 5.66
C PHE A 61 11.93 -0.59 7.11
N ILE A 62 11.56 0.58 7.59
CA ILE A 62 11.64 0.87 9.02
C ILE A 62 10.32 0.45 9.66
N HIS A 63 10.43 -0.47 10.60
CA HIS A 63 9.31 -1.04 11.33
C HIS A 63 9.13 -0.36 12.69
N PHE A 64 7.88 -0.09 13.06
CA PHE A 64 7.54 0.39 14.39
C PHE A 64 6.11 0.04 14.79
N GLU A 65 5.92 -0.16 16.10
CA GLU A 65 4.60 -0.36 16.69
C GLU A 65 3.93 0.98 16.99
N LYS A 66 2.74 1.19 16.46
CA LYS A 66 1.88 2.31 16.83
C LYS A 66 0.90 1.88 17.90
N LYS A 67 1.11 2.38 19.14
CA LYS A 67 0.12 2.23 20.20
C LYS A 67 -1.09 3.11 19.89
N ASN A 68 -2.27 2.50 19.85
CA ASN A 68 -3.51 3.22 19.62
C ASN A 68 -4.22 3.47 20.97
N SER A 69 -4.52 4.74 21.28
CA SER A 69 -5.46 5.07 22.34
C SER A 69 -6.90 4.75 21.92
N ARG A 70 -7.68 4.13 22.78
CA ARG A 70 -9.14 4.02 22.63
C ARG A 70 -9.81 5.15 23.38
N TYR A 71 -10.47 6.05 22.66
CA TYR A 71 -11.32 7.03 23.31
C TYR A 71 -12.52 6.32 23.96
N GLY A 72 -12.72 6.51 25.26
CA GLY A 72 -13.90 6.03 25.99
C GLY A 72 -14.02 4.53 26.29
N LYS A 73 -13.04 3.66 25.90
CA LYS A 73 -13.10 2.22 26.22
C LYS A 73 -11.93 1.80 27.09
N LYS A 74 -12.20 1.01 28.16
CA LYS A 74 -11.21 0.42 29.05
C LYS A 74 -10.41 -0.67 28.31
N GLY A 75 -9.09 -0.66 28.44
CA GLY A 75 -8.15 -1.68 27.97
C GLY A 75 -7.27 -1.29 26.79
N PRO A 76 -6.06 -1.84 26.68
CA PRO A 76 -5.14 -1.55 25.60
C PRO A 76 -5.67 -2.14 24.28
N LYS A 77 -5.64 -1.35 23.21
CA LYS A 77 -5.86 -1.85 21.86
C LYS A 77 -4.57 -2.51 21.37
N LYS A 78 -4.68 -3.67 20.69
CA LYS A 78 -3.53 -4.31 20.03
C LYS A 78 -2.75 -3.25 19.24
N PRO A 79 -1.43 -3.10 19.44
CA PRO A 79 -0.62 -2.17 18.69
C PRO A 79 -0.68 -2.53 17.19
N ARG A 80 -0.48 -1.56 16.32
CA ARG A 80 -0.37 -1.79 14.89
C ARG A 80 1.07 -1.82 14.47
N GLU A 81 1.46 -2.88 13.82
CA GLU A 81 2.73 -2.99 13.11
C GLU A 81 2.68 -2.10 11.87
N LEU A 82 3.55 -1.11 11.79
CA LEU A 82 3.62 -0.19 10.67
C LEU A 82 5.03 -0.18 10.08
N TYR A 83 5.06 -0.13 8.76
CA TYR A 83 6.27 -0.13 7.97
C TYR A 83 6.30 1.11 7.07
N TYR A 84 7.43 1.82 7.02
CA TYR A 84 7.62 2.86 6.03
C TYR A 84 8.90 2.64 5.25
N CYS A 85 8.81 2.86 3.95
CA CYS A 85 9.90 2.63 3.00
C CYS A 85 10.79 3.87 2.84
N SER A 86 11.93 3.68 2.22
CA SER A 86 12.83 4.76 1.81
C SER A 86 12.15 5.73 0.83
N HIS A 87 12.70 6.89 0.65
CA HIS A 87 12.05 7.93 -0.17
C HIS A 87 12.00 7.56 -1.65
N LEU A 88 13.10 7.00 -2.19
CA LEU A 88 13.12 6.55 -3.57
C LEU A 88 12.24 5.31 -3.78
N ASP A 89 12.31 4.33 -2.86
CA ASP A 89 11.44 3.15 -2.90
C ASP A 89 9.98 3.53 -2.85
N ARG A 90 9.62 4.54 -2.03
CA ARG A 90 8.26 5.08 -1.96
C ARG A 90 7.80 5.58 -3.34
N CYS A 91 8.66 6.31 -4.05
CA CYS A 91 8.34 6.80 -5.39
C CYS A 91 8.16 5.64 -6.39
N VAL A 92 8.97 4.58 -6.29
CA VAL A 92 8.80 3.36 -7.09
C VAL A 92 7.47 2.69 -6.75
N TYR A 93 7.19 2.45 -5.47
CA TYR A 93 5.93 1.85 -5.05
C TYR A 93 4.71 2.69 -5.43
N GLN A 94 4.78 4.03 -5.35
CA GLN A 94 3.71 4.91 -5.83
C GLN A 94 3.46 4.77 -7.33
N ARG A 95 4.51 4.67 -8.15
CA ARG A 95 4.37 4.45 -9.60
C ARG A 95 3.67 3.13 -9.90
N TYR A 96 4.11 2.03 -9.28
CA TYR A 96 3.52 0.71 -9.52
C TYR A 96 2.13 0.56 -8.88
N ALA A 97 1.87 1.22 -7.76
CA ALA A 97 0.52 1.33 -7.21
C ALA A 97 -0.43 2.02 -8.18
N PHE A 98 -0.01 3.14 -8.77
CA PHE A 98 -0.79 3.83 -9.80
C PHE A 98 -1.09 2.92 -11.00
N LEU A 99 -0.08 2.26 -11.56
CA LEU A 99 -0.25 1.36 -12.71
C LEU A 99 -1.20 0.20 -12.40
N LEU A 100 -1.01 -0.45 -11.27
CA LEU A 100 -1.85 -1.57 -10.83
C LEU A 100 -3.28 -1.11 -10.55
N ASN A 101 -3.48 0.08 -9.95
CA ASN A 101 -4.81 0.61 -9.69
C ASN A 101 -5.57 0.94 -10.99
N CYS A 102 -4.87 1.45 -12.00
CA CYS A 102 -5.46 1.64 -13.34
C CYS A 102 -5.96 0.31 -13.92
N GLN A 103 -5.13 -0.73 -13.89
CA GLN A 103 -5.49 -2.06 -14.42
C GLN A 103 -6.59 -2.72 -13.58
N TYR A 104 -6.51 -2.61 -12.25
CA TYR A 104 -7.56 -3.09 -11.35
C TYR A 104 -8.92 -2.45 -11.66
N ASN A 105 -8.97 -1.13 -11.87
CA ASN A 105 -10.22 -0.44 -12.19
C ASN A 105 -10.82 -0.92 -13.51
N ILE A 106 -10.00 -1.16 -14.53
CA ILE A 106 -10.45 -1.73 -15.80
C ILE A 106 -11.02 -3.14 -15.58
N TRP A 107 -10.24 -4.00 -14.91
CA TRP A 107 -10.65 -5.38 -14.62
C TRP A 107 -11.92 -5.43 -13.79
N ALA A 108 -12.06 -4.57 -12.78
CA ALA A 108 -13.23 -4.48 -11.93
C ALA A 108 -14.48 -4.08 -12.70
N CYS A 109 -14.36 -3.12 -13.62
CA CYS A 109 -15.45 -2.69 -14.51
C CYS A 109 -15.87 -3.84 -15.45
N GLU A 110 -14.93 -4.49 -16.13
CA GLU A 110 -15.20 -5.62 -17.03
C GLU A 110 -15.82 -6.84 -16.32
N ASN A 111 -15.57 -6.99 -15.02
CA ASN A 111 -16.11 -8.07 -14.21
C ASN A 111 -17.31 -7.67 -13.34
N ASN A 112 -17.87 -6.47 -13.53
CA ASN A 112 -19.02 -5.95 -12.79
C ASN A 112 -18.85 -5.94 -11.27
N ILE A 113 -17.64 -5.62 -10.78
CA ILE A 113 -17.34 -5.44 -9.35
C ILE A 113 -16.74 -4.05 -9.04
N ASP A 114 -16.97 -3.09 -9.91
CA ASP A 114 -16.39 -1.76 -9.80
C ASP A 114 -16.94 -0.93 -8.63
N ASP A 115 -18.13 -1.27 -8.13
CA ASP A 115 -18.78 -0.71 -6.96
C ASP A 115 -18.46 -1.42 -5.62
N VAL A 116 -17.71 -2.53 -5.66
CA VAL A 116 -17.46 -3.40 -4.49
C VAL A 116 -16.36 -2.83 -3.59
N ALA A 117 -15.13 -2.77 -4.08
CA ALA A 117 -14.01 -2.24 -3.31
C ALA A 117 -14.02 -0.71 -3.38
N ILE A 118 -14.34 -0.06 -2.26
CA ILE A 118 -14.48 1.40 -2.17
C ILE A 118 -13.22 2.10 -1.67
N ALA A 119 -12.32 1.39 -1.00
CA ALA A 119 -11.09 1.96 -0.47
C ALA A 119 -9.96 2.02 -1.50
N TYR A 120 -9.10 3.03 -1.37
CA TYR A 120 -7.88 3.23 -2.17
C TYR A 120 -8.13 3.40 -3.69
N ARG A 121 -9.31 3.90 -4.05
CA ARG A 121 -9.70 4.17 -5.43
C ARG A 121 -10.01 5.65 -5.62
N ASP A 122 -8.98 6.42 -5.93
CA ASP A 122 -9.10 7.87 -6.16
C ASP A 122 -10.07 8.19 -7.33
N SER A 123 -10.25 7.22 -8.24
CA SER A 123 -11.19 7.33 -9.37
C SER A 123 -12.66 7.46 -8.96
N LEU A 124 -13.01 7.08 -7.73
CA LEU A 124 -14.39 7.19 -7.24
C LEU A 124 -14.74 8.61 -6.76
N GLY A 125 -13.74 9.47 -6.53
CA GLY A 125 -13.95 10.87 -6.11
C GLY A 125 -14.66 11.03 -4.76
N LYS A 126 -14.70 9.97 -3.93
CA LYS A 126 -15.40 9.91 -2.64
C LYS A 126 -14.41 9.68 -1.50
N ASN A 127 -14.76 10.21 -0.34
CA ASN A 127 -14.03 9.98 0.91
C ASN A 127 -14.78 9.01 1.84
N ASN A 128 -14.21 8.67 2.99
CA ASN A 128 -14.79 7.72 3.92
C ASN A 128 -16.19 8.16 4.46
N ILE A 129 -16.45 9.46 4.54
CA ILE A 129 -17.75 10.00 5.00
C ILE A 129 -18.80 9.76 3.93
N ASP A 130 -18.44 9.99 2.66
CA ASP A 130 -19.34 9.76 1.53
C ASP A 130 -19.71 8.27 1.43
N PHE A 131 -18.75 7.36 1.57
CA PHE A 131 -19.01 5.92 1.56
C PHE A 131 -19.85 5.46 2.77
N ALA A 132 -19.64 6.04 3.95
CA ALA A 132 -20.47 5.77 5.10
C ALA A 132 -21.92 6.25 4.86
N LYS A 133 -22.09 7.44 4.27
CA LYS A 133 -23.40 7.96 3.88
C LYS A 133 -24.10 7.01 2.89
N ASP A 134 -23.40 6.59 1.82
CA ASP A 134 -23.95 5.66 0.84
C ASP A 134 -24.44 4.35 1.50
N ALA A 135 -23.65 3.80 2.44
CA ALA A 135 -24.05 2.61 3.18
C ALA A 135 -25.33 2.83 4.03
N PHE A 136 -25.43 3.96 4.73
CA PHE A 136 -26.64 4.27 5.49
C PHE A 136 -27.85 4.56 4.60
N ASP A 137 -27.67 5.24 3.48
CA ASP A 137 -28.74 5.51 2.53
C ASP A 137 -29.23 4.20 1.89
N ALA A 138 -28.33 3.27 1.56
CA ALA A 138 -28.67 1.93 1.10
C ALA A 138 -29.51 1.17 2.16
N ILE A 139 -29.09 1.15 3.42
CA ILE A 139 -29.84 0.52 4.51
C ILE A 139 -31.25 1.10 4.63
N ARG A 140 -31.40 2.42 4.55
CA ARG A 140 -32.70 3.11 4.66
C ARG A 140 -33.62 2.84 3.48
N SER A 141 -33.09 2.46 2.33
CA SER A 141 -33.90 2.16 1.13
C SER A 141 -34.65 0.83 1.22
N PHE A 142 -34.27 -0.05 2.16
CA PHE A 142 -34.96 -1.33 2.38
C PHE A 142 -35.98 -1.21 3.52
N PRO A 143 -37.22 -1.70 3.32
CA PRO A 143 -38.24 -1.74 4.41
C PRO A 143 -37.76 -2.59 5.60
N GLN A 144 -37.04 -3.68 5.31
CA GLN A 144 -36.39 -4.57 6.27
C GLN A 144 -35.14 -5.15 5.63
N CYS A 145 -34.02 -5.12 6.35
CA CYS A 145 -32.77 -5.72 5.86
C CYS A 145 -31.96 -6.36 7.00
N PHE A 146 -31.18 -7.33 6.63
CA PHE A 146 -30.17 -7.94 7.49
C PHE A 146 -28.79 -7.34 7.16
N ILE A 147 -28.06 -6.88 8.17
CA ILE A 147 -26.75 -6.27 8.00
C ILE A 147 -25.67 -7.21 8.55
N LEU A 148 -24.75 -7.65 7.68
CA LEU A 148 -23.58 -8.42 8.07
C LEU A 148 -22.34 -7.56 7.93
N VAL A 149 -21.57 -7.41 9.02
CA VAL A 149 -20.28 -6.72 9.06
C VAL A 149 -19.20 -7.71 9.45
N GLY A 150 -18.18 -7.85 8.62
CA GLY A 150 -17.03 -8.71 8.87
C GLY A 150 -15.71 -7.95 8.74
N ASP A 151 -14.64 -8.44 9.40
CA ASP A 151 -13.29 -7.90 9.30
C ASP A 151 -12.28 -9.06 9.24
N PHE A 152 -11.26 -8.93 8.41
CA PHE A 152 -10.19 -9.92 8.29
C PHE A 152 -9.08 -9.60 9.30
N THR A 153 -8.87 -10.50 10.23
CA THR A 153 -7.81 -10.34 11.24
C THR A 153 -6.43 -10.46 10.60
N ASN A 154 -5.55 -9.50 10.86
CA ASN A 154 -4.17 -9.45 10.34
C ASN A 154 -4.10 -9.64 8.80
N PHE A 155 -5.01 -9.00 8.08
CA PHE A 155 -5.18 -9.20 6.64
C PHE A 155 -3.88 -9.06 5.84
N PHE A 156 -3.16 -7.94 6.03
CA PHE A 156 -1.90 -7.69 5.31
C PHE A 156 -0.78 -8.68 5.64
N ASP A 157 -0.79 -9.25 6.85
CA ASP A 157 0.22 -10.22 7.30
C ASP A 157 -0.01 -11.63 6.72
N ASN A 158 -1.21 -11.88 6.19
CA ASN A 158 -1.65 -13.20 5.71
C ASN A 158 -1.86 -13.29 4.20
N LEU A 159 -1.49 -12.26 3.42
CA LEU A 159 -1.57 -12.31 1.96
C LEU A 159 -0.58 -13.34 1.42
N GLU A 160 -1.07 -14.47 0.89
CA GLU A 160 -0.26 -15.54 0.33
C GLU A 160 0.38 -15.07 -0.99
N HIS A 161 1.70 -15.22 -1.12
CA HIS A 161 2.46 -14.59 -2.20
C HIS A 161 2.20 -15.22 -3.58
N GLN A 162 2.02 -16.53 -3.65
CA GLN A 162 1.77 -17.20 -4.94
C GLN A 162 0.39 -16.84 -5.47
N TYR A 163 -0.62 -16.82 -4.58
CA TYR A 163 -1.97 -16.42 -4.94
C TYR A 163 -2.01 -14.93 -5.34
N LEU A 164 -1.37 -14.05 -4.58
CA LEU A 164 -1.26 -12.64 -4.93
C LEU A 164 -0.62 -12.46 -6.32
N LYS A 165 0.48 -13.18 -6.61
CA LYS A 165 1.13 -13.16 -7.92
C LYS A 165 0.17 -13.59 -9.04
N LYS A 166 -0.60 -14.66 -8.82
CA LYS A 166 -1.60 -15.14 -9.77
C LYS A 166 -2.68 -14.08 -10.03
N MET A 167 -3.20 -13.44 -8.98
CA MET A 167 -4.21 -12.38 -9.13
C MET A 167 -3.65 -11.14 -9.81
N MET A 168 -2.38 -10.78 -9.56
CA MET A 168 -1.71 -9.70 -10.30
C MET A 168 -1.57 -10.02 -11.78
N CYS A 169 -1.21 -11.26 -12.15
CA CYS A 169 -1.16 -11.68 -13.56
C CYS A 169 -2.53 -11.61 -14.21
N GLU A 170 -3.59 -12.01 -13.50
CA GLU A 170 -4.97 -11.96 -13.98
C GLU A 170 -5.42 -10.50 -14.27
N VAL A 171 -5.18 -9.60 -13.32
CA VAL A 171 -5.53 -8.17 -13.49
C VAL A 171 -4.72 -7.51 -14.62
N LEU A 172 -3.47 -7.92 -14.81
CA LEU A 172 -2.61 -7.40 -15.88
C LEU A 172 -2.85 -8.07 -17.23
N GLY A 173 -3.65 -9.14 -17.32
CA GLY A 173 -3.90 -9.90 -18.54
C GLY A 173 -2.64 -10.60 -19.09
N VAL A 174 -1.74 -11.09 -18.22
CA VAL A 174 -0.46 -11.70 -18.59
C VAL A 174 -0.29 -13.06 -17.95
N GLU A 175 0.41 -13.98 -18.61
CA GLU A 175 0.76 -15.29 -18.04
C GLU A 175 1.84 -15.18 -16.96
N ARG A 176 2.77 -14.25 -17.13
CA ARG A 176 3.89 -14.01 -16.21
C ARG A 176 4.07 -12.51 -16.00
N LEU A 177 4.39 -12.12 -14.77
CA LEU A 177 4.69 -10.72 -14.48
C LEU A 177 5.88 -10.23 -15.33
N PRO A 178 5.77 -9.06 -15.98
CA PRO A 178 6.90 -8.38 -16.60
C PRO A 178 8.04 -8.19 -15.58
N GLN A 179 9.29 -8.16 -16.04
CA GLN A 179 10.47 -8.16 -15.15
C GLN A 179 10.47 -7.03 -14.12
N ASP A 180 10.06 -5.84 -14.52
CA ASP A 180 9.93 -4.67 -13.64
C ASP A 180 8.84 -4.88 -12.56
N TYR A 181 7.65 -5.36 -12.94
CA TYR A 181 6.60 -5.73 -11.99
C TYR A 181 7.05 -6.87 -11.07
N PHE A 182 7.77 -7.85 -11.59
CA PHE A 182 8.30 -8.95 -10.80
C PHE A 182 9.34 -8.46 -9.79
N SER A 183 10.21 -7.52 -10.16
CA SER A 183 11.17 -6.90 -9.24
C SER A 183 10.45 -6.23 -8.07
N VAL A 184 9.42 -5.40 -8.35
CA VAL A 184 8.61 -4.74 -7.32
C VAL A 184 7.87 -5.77 -6.47
N PHE A 185 7.19 -6.75 -7.09
CA PHE A 185 6.50 -7.84 -6.39
C PHE A 185 7.43 -8.60 -5.43
N LYS A 186 8.60 -9.01 -5.92
CA LYS A 186 9.60 -9.73 -5.11
C LYS A 186 10.02 -8.92 -3.89
N ASN A 187 10.24 -7.63 -4.04
CA ASN A 187 10.73 -6.78 -2.97
C ASN A 187 9.64 -6.38 -1.97
N ILE A 188 8.37 -6.29 -2.37
CA ILE A 188 7.26 -6.02 -1.44
C ILE A 188 6.80 -7.28 -0.68
N THR A 189 6.98 -8.48 -1.26
CA THR A 189 6.62 -9.75 -0.61
C THR A 189 7.76 -10.31 0.23
N ARG A 190 8.99 -10.26 -0.24
CA ARG A 190 10.20 -10.68 0.47
C ARG A 190 10.94 -9.47 1.05
N PHE A 191 10.17 -8.53 1.59
CA PHE A 191 10.73 -7.29 2.11
C PHE A 191 11.69 -7.53 3.27
N SER A 192 12.66 -6.65 3.40
CA SER A 192 13.50 -6.57 4.60
C SER A 192 12.96 -5.48 5.49
N SER A 193 13.11 -5.65 6.81
CA SER A 193 12.70 -4.64 7.80
C SER A 193 13.74 -4.47 8.88
N TRP A 194 13.80 -3.29 9.45
CA TRP A 194 14.67 -2.96 10.56
C TRP A 194 13.86 -2.25 11.65
N ASP A 195 13.86 -2.78 12.86
CA ASP A 195 13.11 -2.22 13.98
C ASP A 195 13.60 -0.81 14.33
N TRP A 196 12.71 0.11 14.55
CA TRP A 196 13.01 1.47 14.96
C TRP A 196 13.88 1.52 16.23
N LYS A 197 13.64 0.62 17.18
CA LYS A 197 14.42 0.54 18.42
C LYS A 197 15.89 0.24 18.14
N ASP A 198 16.16 -0.70 17.23
CA ASP A 198 17.51 -1.10 16.84
C ASP A 198 18.21 0.01 16.03
N ILE A 199 17.46 0.72 15.18
CA ILE A 199 17.97 1.89 14.45
C ILE A 199 18.37 2.99 15.40
N VAL A 200 17.54 3.32 16.40
CA VAL A 200 17.86 4.33 17.42
C VAL A 200 19.16 3.97 18.17
N LYS A 201 19.30 2.70 18.56
CA LYS A 201 20.53 2.17 19.18
C LYS A 201 21.73 2.26 18.24
N ALA A 202 21.57 1.88 16.97
CA ALA A 202 22.64 1.96 15.95
C ALA A 202 23.06 3.41 15.67
N ALA A 203 22.14 4.37 15.80
CA ALA A 203 22.42 5.80 15.70
C ALA A 203 23.15 6.39 16.92
N GLY A 204 23.37 5.59 17.97
CA GLY A 204 23.98 6.05 19.24
C GLY A 204 23.03 6.86 20.12
N GLU A 205 21.73 6.72 19.94
CA GLU A 205 20.70 7.46 20.65
C GLU A 205 19.95 6.57 21.66
N ASN A 206 19.29 7.20 22.63
CA ASN A 206 18.48 6.49 23.63
C ASN A 206 16.99 6.54 23.26
N ILE A 207 16.36 5.38 23.10
CA ILE A 207 14.93 5.26 22.76
C ILE A 207 14.00 5.90 23.80
N ALA A 208 14.42 5.94 25.08
CA ALA A 208 13.65 6.55 26.18
C ALA A 208 13.75 8.08 26.21
N GLU A 209 14.67 8.68 25.45
CA GLU A 209 14.86 10.12 25.40
C GLU A 209 13.63 10.80 24.78
N ARG A 210 13.08 11.79 25.49
CA ARG A 210 11.96 12.57 24.95
C ARG A 210 12.39 13.33 23.70
N GLY A 211 11.68 13.10 22.58
CA GLY A 211 11.96 13.78 21.32
C GLY A 211 13.01 13.07 20.45
N VAL A 212 13.55 11.91 20.80
CA VAL A 212 14.52 11.15 20.00
C VAL A 212 14.07 10.96 18.55
N ARG A 213 12.77 10.71 18.34
CA ARG A 213 12.20 10.58 17.00
C ARG A 213 12.31 11.88 16.18
N LYS A 214 12.06 13.01 16.80
CA LYS A 214 12.21 14.33 16.15
C LYS A 214 13.68 14.60 15.82
N LYS A 215 14.58 14.30 16.76
CA LYS A 215 16.04 14.42 16.60
C LYS A 215 16.57 13.59 15.44
N ILE A 216 16.16 12.31 15.34
CA ILE A 216 16.59 11.46 14.23
C ILE A 216 15.97 11.91 12.90
N ASN A 217 14.69 12.29 12.89
CA ASN A 217 14.01 12.75 11.68
C ASN A 217 14.49 14.13 11.20
N SER A 218 15.22 14.90 12.00
CA SER A 218 15.86 16.14 11.53
C SER A 218 17.17 15.91 10.78
N LYS A 219 17.74 14.69 10.85
CA LYS A 219 18.94 14.32 10.09
C LYS A 219 18.58 14.10 8.60
N GLU A 220 19.58 14.12 7.74
CA GLU A 220 19.42 13.77 6.31
C GLU A 220 19.07 12.27 6.16
N THR A 221 19.82 11.40 6.86
CA THR A 221 19.57 9.96 6.93
C THR A 221 19.53 9.51 8.38
N VAL A 222 18.83 8.38 8.65
CA VAL A 222 18.71 7.83 10.00
C VAL A 222 20.03 7.29 10.55
N LEU A 223 20.89 6.76 9.67
CA LEU A 223 22.21 6.22 9.98
C LEU A 223 23.23 6.71 8.96
N THR A 224 24.49 6.85 9.36
CA THR A 224 25.60 6.96 8.42
C THR A 224 25.84 5.63 7.70
N LYS A 225 26.61 5.65 6.60
CA LYS A 225 26.98 4.43 5.87
C LYS A 225 27.71 3.43 6.76
N GLU A 226 28.62 3.90 7.60
CA GLU A 226 29.40 3.10 8.55
C GLU A 226 28.51 2.47 9.62
N GLN A 227 27.58 3.26 10.21
CA GLN A 227 26.60 2.76 11.18
C GLN A 227 25.70 1.70 10.56
N PHE A 228 25.23 1.92 9.31
CA PHE A 228 24.41 0.96 8.57
C PHE A 228 25.17 -0.37 8.36
N GLN A 229 26.40 -0.31 7.83
CA GLN A 229 27.19 -1.52 7.56
C GLN A 229 27.53 -2.30 8.85
N LYS A 230 27.89 -1.60 9.91
CA LYS A 230 28.21 -2.21 11.22
C LYS A 230 27.02 -2.97 11.83
N ASN A 231 25.81 -2.48 11.64
CA ASN A 231 24.60 -2.98 12.33
C ASN A 231 23.62 -3.72 11.39
N LYS A 232 23.95 -3.91 10.10
CA LYS A 232 23.05 -4.56 9.12
C LYS A 232 22.61 -5.99 9.48
N LYS A 233 23.26 -6.65 10.43
CA LYS A 233 22.88 -7.97 10.97
C LYS A 233 21.51 -7.94 11.66
N ASP A 234 21.03 -6.78 12.12
CA ASP A 234 19.74 -6.61 12.78
C ASP A 234 18.57 -6.51 11.79
N ILE A 235 18.86 -6.49 10.48
CA ILE A 235 17.86 -6.47 9.42
C ILE A 235 17.21 -7.84 9.30
N LYS A 236 15.89 -7.87 9.46
CA LYS A 236 15.05 -9.07 9.30
C LYS A 236 14.53 -9.13 7.87
N LYS A 237 14.29 -10.33 7.36
CA LYS A 237 13.74 -10.55 6.01
C LYS A 237 12.48 -11.41 6.11
N ASN A 238 11.44 -11.01 5.38
CA ASN A 238 10.26 -11.85 5.24
C ASN A 238 10.55 -13.04 4.30
N ILE A 239 10.55 -14.23 4.87
CA ILE A 239 10.76 -15.51 4.16
C ILE A 239 9.55 -16.46 4.30
N SER A 240 8.48 -15.99 4.96
CA SER A 240 7.33 -16.83 5.35
C SER A 240 6.47 -17.31 4.16
N GLY A 241 6.60 -16.69 2.98
CA GLY A 241 5.70 -16.96 1.84
C GLY A 241 4.36 -16.22 1.92
N VAL A 242 4.13 -15.47 3.01
CA VAL A 242 2.92 -14.65 3.24
C VAL A 242 3.28 -13.25 3.70
N GLY A 243 2.33 -12.34 3.56
CA GLY A 243 2.38 -10.98 4.12
C GLY A 243 3.06 -9.94 3.23
N VAL A 244 2.53 -8.73 3.35
CA VAL A 244 3.09 -7.49 2.76
C VAL A 244 3.13 -6.39 3.82
N PRO A 245 4.08 -5.43 3.76
CA PRO A 245 4.26 -4.44 4.81
C PRO A 245 3.09 -3.44 4.82
N GLN A 246 2.39 -3.34 5.96
CA GLN A 246 1.34 -2.35 6.14
C GLN A 246 1.94 -0.95 6.24
N GLY A 247 1.58 -0.06 5.30
CA GLY A 247 2.06 1.32 5.24
C GLY A 247 2.89 1.66 3.99
N SER A 248 3.18 0.67 3.14
CA SER A 248 3.70 0.92 1.80
C SER A 248 2.59 1.45 0.87
N PRO A 249 2.90 2.38 -0.04
CA PRO A 249 1.92 2.91 -1.00
C PRO A 249 1.25 1.84 -1.88
N ILE A 250 1.95 0.74 -2.17
CA ILE A 250 1.46 -0.32 -3.05
C ILE A 250 0.58 -1.35 -2.31
N SER A 251 0.73 -1.51 -1.00
CA SER A 251 0.05 -2.57 -0.25
C SER A 251 -1.47 -2.49 -0.33
N ALA A 252 -2.00 -1.28 -0.43
CA ALA A 252 -3.43 -1.02 -0.56
C ALA A 252 -4.04 -1.59 -1.85
N VAL A 253 -3.44 -1.32 -3.01
CA VAL A 253 -3.92 -1.86 -4.27
C VAL A 253 -3.70 -3.38 -4.35
N LEU A 254 -2.62 -3.89 -3.76
CA LEU A 254 -2.38 -5.34 -3.67
C LEU A 254 -3.47 -6.05 -2.87
N SER A 255 -4.01 -5.42 -1.82
CA SER A 255 -5.14 -5.97 -1.06
C SER A 255 -6.40 -6.10 -1.92
N ASN A 256 -6.74 -5.07 -2.70
CA ASN A 256 -7.87 -5.13 -3.62
C ASN A 256 -7.67 -6.23 -4.70
N ILE A 257 -6.47 -6.29 -5.29
CA ILE A 257 -6.12 -7.31 -6.29
C ILE A 257 -6.19 -8.73 -5.70
N TYR A 258 -5.75 -8.92 -4.47
CA TYR A 258 -5.82 -10.22 -3.80
C TYR A 258 -7.24 -10.76 -3.69
N MET A 259 -8.22 -9.88 -3.48
CA MET A 259 -9.60 -10.24 -3.17
C MET A 259 -10.52 -10.35 -4.40
N ILE A 260 -10.03 -10.08 -5.62
CA ILE A 260 -10.88 -9.97 -6.83
C ILE A 260 -11.83 -11.15 -7.06
N LYS A 261 -11.40 -12.37 -6.81
CA LYS A 261 -12.26 -13.57 -6.97
C LYS A 261 -13.29 -13.68 -5.87
N PHE A 262 -12.85 -13.48 -4.62
CA PHE A 262 -13.74 -13.49 -3.47
C PHE A 262 -14.83 -12.41 -3.62
N ASP A 263 -14.44 -11.19 -3.96
CA ASP A 263 -15.37 -10.07 -4.16
C ASP A 263 -16.38 -10.36 -5.27
N LYS A 264 -15.91 -10.92 -6.39
CA LYS A 264 -16.77 -11.30 -7.52
C LYS A 264 -17.80 -12.37 -7.11
N ASP A 265 -17.37 -13.39 -6.38
CA ASP A 265 -18.25 -14.49 -5.95
C ASP A 265 -19.25 -14.02 -4.89
N ILE A 266 -18.82 -13.27 -3.89
CA ILE A 266 -19.70 -12.72 -2.86
C ILE A 266 -20.69 -11.73 -3.45
N LYS A 267 -20.24 -10.80 -4.32
CA LYS A 267 -21.15 -9.88 -4.99
C LYS A 267 -22.25 -10.61 -5.76
N ARG A 268 -21.86 -11.60 -6.58
CA ARG A 268 -22.83 -12.43 -7.34
C ARG A 268 -23.85 -13.09 -6.41
N TYR A 269 -23.39 -13.68 -5.32
CA TYR A 269 -24.26 -14.33 -4.33
C TYR A 269 -25.21 -13.33 -3.68
N VAL A 270 -24.69 -12.23 -3.14
CA VAL A 270 -25.47 -11.21 -2.42
C VAL A 270 -26.50 -10.56 -3.36
N THR A 271 -26.08 -10.19 -4.59
CA THR A 271 -26.98 -9.61 -5.59
C THR A 271 -28.10 -10.58 -5.98
N SER A 272 -27.83 -11.89 -6.08
CA SER A 272 -28.86 -12.89 -6.37
C SER A 272 -29.94 -12.99 -5.28
N LYS A 273 -29.67 -12.46 -4.08
CA LYS A 273 -30.61 -12.36 -2.96
C LYS A 273 -31.20 -10.94 -2.78
N GLY A 274 -31.01 -10.05 -3.77
CA GLY A 274 -31.49 -8.67 -3.71
C GLY A 274 -30.68 -7.77 -2.75
N GLY A 275 -29.51 -8.21 -2.30
CA GLY A 275 -28.67 -7.47 -1.36
C GLY A 275 -27.59 -6.62 -2.03
N ILE A 276 -26.90 -5.83 -1.23
CA ILE A 276 -25.78 -4.98 -1.61
C ILE A 276 -24.53 -5.45 -0.89
N TYR A 277 -23.42 -5.58 -1.62
CA TYR A 277 -22.11 -5.95 -1.09
C TYR A 277 -21.10 -4.85 -1.39
N THR A 278 -20.42 -4.36 -0.36
CA THR A 278 -19.34 -3.39 -0.47
C THR A 278 -18.27 -3.67 0.56
N VAL A 279 -17.01 -3.39 0.23
CA VAL A 279 -15.87 -3.67 1.11
C VAL A 279 -14.90 -2.49 1.18
N SER A 280 -14.31 -2.36 2.36
CA SER A 280 -13.15 -1.51 2.59
C SER A 280 -12.12 -2.34 3.35
N TYR A 281 -11.03 -2.73 2.71
CA TYR A 281 -9.91 -3.43 3.37
C TYR A 281 -9.06 -2.48 4.24
N THR A 282 -9.55 -1.26 4.44
CA THR A 282 -9.11 -0.36 5.49
C THR A 282 -10.18 -0.27 6.55
N HIS A 283 -9.78 -0.20 7.82
CA HIS A 283 -10.71 0.17 8.86
C HIS A 283 -11.26 1.58 8.59
N LEU A 284 -12.55 1.67 8.26
CA LEU A 284 -13.30 2.92 8.35
C LEU A 284 -13.23 3.38 9.81
N ARG A 285 -12.63 4.52 10.06
CA ARG A 285 -12.52 5.13 11.39
C ARG A 285 -13.29 6.42 11.44
#